data_27bf6892f78deb75f7797029eec2600c
#
_entry.id   27bf6892f78deb75f7797029eec2600c
#
_cell.length_a   1.000
_cell.length_b   1.000
_cell.length_c   1.000
_cell.angle_alpha   90.00
_cell.angle_beta   90.00
_cell.angle_gamma   90.00
#
_symmetry.space_group_name_H-M   'P 1'
#
loop_
_entity.id
_entity.type
_entity.pdbx_description
1 polymer ?
#
loop_
_entity_poly.entity_id
_entity_poly.type
_entity_poly.pdbx_seq_one_letter_code
_entity_poly.pdbx_strand_id
1 'polypeptide(L)'
;MLDIQITKTTSPKAKPADESKLGFGKIFTDHMFVMDYAPDKGWHDARIVPYQPFPLDPACVIFHYAQEIFEGLKAYRTADNTIQLFRPDCNGQRMQDSADRMCIPKIPVEDFVQAVKTLVEVDKDWVPHSDGASLYIRPFVFATDVGMGVHASRNYTFCVICAPSGAYYAEGIDPVRIYVEDEYIRAAPGLTGFTKCGGNYAASIKAGEMAEQQGFAQVLWLDGVEKKYVEEVGSMNIMFKIDGKIYTAPCTGTVLPGVTRRSIIELLKGWGYEVCEEHVAIADIMKAGHDGKLEEVFGTGTAAVVSPVKELDWKGDKVFISGGKIGELTQKLYDTLTGIQWGKLPDTKGWIVPVCKG
;
A
#
# COMPACT_ATOMS: atom_id res chain seq x y z
N MET A 1 -21.28 -8.15 12.85
CA MET A 1 -20.45 -7.23 13.70
C MET A 1 -19.74 -8.07 14.75
N LEU A 2 -18.44 -7.85 14.90
CA LEU A 2 -17.60 -8.52 15.90
C LEU A 2 -17.95 -8.04 17.32
N ASP A 3 -17.94 -8.96 18.28
CA ASP A 3 -17.89 -8.61 19.71
C ASP A 3 -16.41 -8.48 20.08
N ILE A 4 -15.92 -7.23 20.17
CA ILE A 4 -14.49 -6.92 20.38
C ILE A 4 -14.24 -6.65 21.86
N GLN A 5 -13.50 -7.53 22.52
CA GLN A 5 -13.07 -7.34 23.90
C GLN A 5 -11.89 -6.35 23.95
N ILE A 6 -11.98 -5.31 24.79
CA ILE A 6 -10.94 -4.26 24.87
C ILE A 6 -10.25 -4.30 26.22
N THR A 7 -8.94 -4.59 26.19
CA THR A 7 -8.05 -4.50 27.34
C THR A 7 -7.00 -3.41 27.09
N LYS A 8 -7.16 -2.27 27.74
CA LYS A 8 -6.21 -1.15 27.59
C LYS A 8 -4.93 -1.40 28.38
N THR A 9 -3.81 -0.89 27.85
CA THR A 9 -2.53 -0.90 28.56
C THR A 9 -2.60 -0.07 29.84
N THR A 10 -1.95 -0.55 30.90
CA THR A 10 -1.74 0.19 32.14
C THR A 10 -0.46 1.04 32.13
N SER A 11 0.35 0.89 31.07
CA SER A 11 1.64 1.58 30.91
C SER A 11 1.74 2.14 29.49
N PRO A 12 0.98 3.22 29.16
CA PRO A 12 1.01 3.82 27.84
C PRO A 12 2.41 4.36 27.51
N LYS A 13 2.82 4.20 26.26
CA LYS A 13 4.10 4.70 25.75
C LYS A 13 4.09 6.24 25.68
N ALA A 14 5.27 6.84 25.87
CA ALA A 14 5.43 8.26 25.58
C ALA A 14 5.24 8.51 24.09
N LYS A 15 4.38 9.45 23.73
CA LYS A 15 4.19 9.86 22.34
C LYS A 15 5.37 10.71 21.86
N PRO A 16 5.74 10.62 20.58
CA PRO A 16 6.79 11.47 20.02
C PRO A 16 6.47 12.94 20.21
N ALA A 17 7.40 13.68 20.81
CA ALA A 17 7.23 15.14 21.03
C ALA A 17 7.42 15.93 19.71
N ASP A 18 8.10 15.37 18.72
CA ASP A 18 8.41 15.98 17.43
C ASP A 18 7.90 15.07 16.30
N GLU A 19 6.73 15.40 15.78
CA GLU A 19 6.11 14.61 14.69
C GLU A 19 6.84 14.72 13.35
N SER A 20 7.75 15.69 13.18
CA SER A 20 8.59 15.78 11.97
C SER A 20 9.61 14.64 11.88
N LYS A 21 9.90 13.96 12.99
CA LYS A 21 10.88 12.86 13.09
C LYS A 21 10.24 11.46 13.16
N LEU A 22 8.96 11.32 12.91
CA LEU A 22 8.27 10.04 13.01
C LEU A 22 8.85 8.96 12.09
N GLY A 23 9.30 9.33 10.88
CA GLY A 23 9.70 8.38 9.86
C GLY A 23 8.54 7.48 9.43
N PHE A 24 8.82 6.27 8.98
CA PHE A 24 7.81 5.30 8.57
C PHE A 24 8.00 3.94 9.26
N GLY A 25 6.97 3.46 9.98
CA GLY A 25 6.93 2.10 10.55
C GLY A 25 7.97 1.81 11.64
N LYS A 26 8.48 2.81 12.36
CA LYS A 26 9.50 2.65 13.42
C LYS A 26 8.91 2.73 14.83
N ILE A 27 7.80 3.43 15.00
CA ILE A 27 7.11 3.65 16.26
C ILE A 27 5.74 3.01 16.14
N PHE A 28 5.34 2.22 17.15
CA PHE A 28 4.04 1.54 17.17
C PHE A 28 3.18 2.07 18.30
N THR A 29 1.85 2.10 18.08
CA THR A 29 0.86 2.55 19.06
C THR A 29 0.80 1.64 20.28
N ASP A 30 -0.05 1.96 21.24
CA ASP A 30 -0.14 1.25 22.52
C ASP A 30 -0.81 -0.11 22.40
N HIS A 31 -1.69 -0.29 21.41
CA HIS A 31 -2.51 -1.48 21.30
C HIS A 31 -2.39 -2.15 19.92
N MET A 32 -2.86 -3.38 19.84
CA MET A 32 -3.07 -4.13 18.61
C MET A 32 -4.42 -4.85 18.65
N PHE A 33 -5.06 -5.00 17.49
CA PHE A 33 -6.22 -5.88 17.35
C PHE A 33 -5.74 -7.28 17.01
N VAL A 34 -6.38 -8.29 17.59
CA VAL A 34 -6.09 -9.71 17.32
C VAL A 34 -7.41 -10.48 17.24
N MET A 35 -7.51 -11.39 16.26
CA MET A 35 -8.61 -12.33 16.12
C MET A 35 -8.06 -13.65 15.58
N ASP A 36 -8.49 -14.78 16.13
CA ASP A 36 -7.99 -16.08 15.76
C ASP A 36 -8.98 -16.85 14.89
N TYR A 37 -8.50 -17.80 14.12
CA TYR A 37 -9.32 -18.70 13.31
C TYR A 37 -8.98 -20.16 13.62
N ALA A 38 -10.02 -20.95 13.83
CA ALA A 38 -9.94 -22.41 13.90
C ALA A 38 -11.09 -23.02 13.07
N PRO A 39 -10.92 -24.22 12.45
CA PRO A 39 -11.93 -24.81 11.55
C PRO A 39 -13.28 -25.07 12.20
N ASP A 40 -13.31 -25.36 13.49
CA ASP A 40 -14.53 -25.65 14.26
C ASP A 40 -15.24 -24.41 14.80
N LYS A 41 -14.55 -23.24 14.82
CA LYS A 41 -15.07 -21.98 15.39
C LYS A 41 -15.22 -20.87 14.35
N GLY A 42 -14.54 -20.98 13.20
CA GLY A 42 -14.39 -19.85 12.29
C GLY A 42 -13.49 -18.77 12.90
N TRP A 43 -13.69 -17.50 12.51
CA TRP A 43 -13.04 -16.35 13.13
C TRP A 43 -13.67 -16.09 14.50
N HIS A 44 -12.84 -16.01 15.55
CA HIS A 44 -13.28 -15.91 16.94
C HIS A 44 -12.30 -15.12 17.80
N ASP A 45 -12.71 -14.81 19.05
CA ASP A 45 -11.91 -14.12 20.07
C ASP A 45 -11.35 -12.75 19.60
N ALA A 46 -12.20 -11.97 18.94
CA ALA A 46 -11.86 -10.62 18.52
C ALA A 46 -11.55 -9.74 19.73
N ARG A 47 -10.32 -9.19 19.78
CA ARG A 47 -9.84 -8.44 20.94
C ARG A 47 -8.87 -7.34 20.57
N ILE A 48 -8.86 -6.27 21.36
CA ILE A 48 -7.81 -5.24 21.38
C ILE A 48 -7.03 -5.42 22.68
N VAL A 49 -5.73 -5.59 22.56
CA VAL A 49 -4.82 -5.85 23.69
C VAL A 49 -3.59 -4.92 23.60
N PRO A 50 -2.84 -4.75 24.69
CA PRO A 50 -1.55 -4.04 24.62
C PRO A 50 -0.66 -4.62 23.54
N TYR A 51 0.05 -3.74 22.80
CA TYR A 51 1.02 -4.16 21.76
C TYR A 51 2.13 -5.00 22.38
N GLN A 52 2.29 -6.24 21.90
CA GLN A 52 3.22 -7.23 22.44
C GLN A 52 3.69 -8.22 21.36
N PRO A 53 4.84 -8.91 21.55
CA PRO A 53 5.27 -10.00 20.68
C PRO A 53 4.27 -11.15 20.65
N PHE A 54 4.25 -11.89 19.51
CA PHE A 54 3.54 -13.18 19.42
C PHE A 54 4.43 -14.31 19.96
N PRO A 55 3.93 -15.15 20.86
CA PRO A 55 4.60 -16.38 21.24
C PRO A 55 4.33 -17.46 20.17
N LEU A 56 5.20 -17.60 19.19
CA LEU A 56 5.08 -18.60 18.12
C LEU A 56 6.11 -19.72 18.29
N ASP A 57 5.67 -20.97 18.01
CA ASP A 57 6.56 -22.12 17.95
C ASP A 57 7.54 -21.97 16.78
N PRO A 58 8.83 -22.34 16.91
CA PRO A 58 9.78 -22.30 15.79
C PRO A 58 9.36 -23.12 14.56
N ALA A 59 8.54 -24.16 14.74
CA ALA A 59 7.97 -24.95 13.64
C ALA A 59 6.66 -24.36 13.09
N CYS A 60 6.28 -23.14 13.47
CA CYS A 60 5.13 -22.47 12.93
C CYS A 60 5.29 -22.28 11.40
N VAL A 61 4.31 -22.72 10.63
CA VAL A 61 4.40 -22.78 9.15
C VAL A 61 4.66 -21.43 8.48
N ILE A 62 4.29 -20.33 9.14
CA ILE A 62 4.58 -18.97 8.62
C ILE A 62 6.09 -18.75 8.40
N PHE A 63 6.95 -19.25 9.28
CA PHE A 63 8.40 -19.10 9.19
C PHE A 63 9.02 -19.86 8.02
N HIS A 64 8.36 -20.92 7.54
CA HIS A 64 8.89 -21.83 6.53
C HIS A 64 8.28 -21.63 5.15
N TYR A 65 7.00 -21.26 5.07
CA TYR A 65 6.25 -21.21 3.81
C TYR A 65 5.57 -19.88 3.53
N ALA A 66 5.74 -18.90 4.42
CA ALA A 66 5.25 -17.53 4.24
C ALA A 66 3.76 -17.44 3.81
N GLN A 67 2.89 -18.34 4.34
CA GLN A 67 1.46 -18.26 4.10
C GLN A 67 0.87 -17.13 4.94
N GLU A 68 0.94 -15.93 4.39
CA GLU A 68 0.45 -14.69 5.00
C GLU A 68 -0.03 -13.70 3.92
N ILE A 69 -0.87 -12.77 4.33
CA ILE A 69 -1.34 -11.65 3.53
C ILE A 69 -1.39 -10.41 4.41
N PHE A 70 -1.26 -9.23 3.80
CA PHE A 70 -1.34 -7.99 4.55
C PHE A 70 -2.02 -6.88 3.77
N GLU A 71 -2.41 -5.84 4.49
CA GLU A 71 -2.96 -4.62 3.95
C GLU A 71 -2.21 -3.39 4.44
N GLY A 72 -2.48 -2.25 3.84
CA GLY A 72 -1.93 -0.97 4.26
C GLY A 72 -2.90 0.14 3.91
N LEU A 73 -3.36 0.85 4.94
CA LEU A 73 -4.21 2.03 4.83
C LEU A 73 -3.79 3.06 5.88
N LYS A 74 -4.43 4.22 5.90
CA LYS A 74 -4.09 5.30 6.81
C LYS A 74 -5.34 5.87 7.49
N ALA A 75 -5.16 6.34 8.72
CA ALA A 75 -6.10 7.26 9.37
C ALA A 75 -5.53 8.67 9.36
N TYR A 76 -6.41 9.62 9.11
CA TYR A 76 -6.09 11.03 8.94
C TYR A 76 -6.85 11.86 9.97
N ARG A 77 -6.20 12.89 10.51
CA ARG A 77 -6.83 13.87 11.38
C ARG A 77 -7.16 15.12 10.58
N THR A 78 -8.41 15.51 10.57
CA THR A 78 -8.89 16.72 9.89
C THR A 78 -8.72 17.97 10.78
N ALA A 79 -8.85 19.15 10.20
CA ALA A 79 -8.73 20.42 10.92
C ALA A 79 -9.78 20.58 12.04
N ASP A 80 -10.97 19.96 11.91
CA ASP A 80 -12.02 19.95 12.93
C ASP A 80 -11.88 18.80 13.94
N ASN A 81 -10.69 18.18 13.96
CA ASN A 81 -10.32 17.07 14.83
C ASN A 81 -11.15 15.79 14.63
N THR A 82 -11.72 15.58 13.44
CA THR A 82 -12.29 14.28 13.06
C THR A 82 -11.18 13.35 12.61
N ILE A 83 -11.21 12.09 13.06
CA ILE A 83 -10.34 11.02 12.57
C ILE A 83 -11.14 10.23 11.55
N GLN A 84 -10.54 10.00 10.38
CA GLN A 84 -11.20 9.34 9.25
C GLN A 84 -10.26 8.41 8.48
N LEU A 85 -10.85 7.42 7.80
CA LEU A 85 -10.20 6.47 6.91
C LEU A 85 -10.55 6.78 5.46
N PHE A 86 -9.68 6.37 4.53
CA PHE A 86 -9.91 6.50 3.10
C PHE A 86 -10.12 5.11 2.47
N ARG A 87 -11.33 4.84 1.96
CA ARG A 87 -11.74 3.60 1.26
C ARG A 87 -11.36 2.29 1.97
N PRO A 88 -11.57 2.13 3.28
CA PRO A 88 -11.19 0.93 4.01
C PRO A 88 -11.92 -0.33 3.52
N ASP A 89 -13.11 -0.20 2.95
CA ASP A 89 -13.87 -1.25 2.28
C ASP A 89 -13.10 -1.86 1.10
N CYS A 90 -12.42 -1.03 0.30
CA CYS A 90 -11.58 -1.51 -0.80
C CYS A 90 -10.37 -2.31 -0.30
N ASN A 91 -9.79 -1.94 0.84
CA ASN A 91 -8.73 -2.73 1.48
C ASN A 91 -9.28 -4.07 2.00
N GLY A 92 -10.44 -4.06 2.65
CA GLY A 92 -11.12 -5.28 3.11
C GLY A 92 -11.42 -6.24 1.94
N GLN A 93 -11.95 -5.74 0.83
CA GLN A 93 -12.20 -6.54 -0.37
C GLN A 93 -10.90 -7.12 -0.94
N ARG A 94 -9.84 -6.32 -1.06
CA ARG A 94 -8.54 -6.81 -1.57
C ARG A 94 -7.88 -7.81 -0.64
N MET A 95 -8.09 -7.70 0.68
CA MET A 95 -7.67 -8.74 1.63
C MET A 95 -8.41 -10.05 1.37
N GLN A 96 -9.72 -10.03 1.05
CA GLN A 96 -10.47 -11.24 0.67
C GLN A 96 -9.93 -11.86 -0.64
N ASP A 97 -9.60 -11.04 -1.64
CA ASP A 97 -9.03 -11.51 -2.91
C ASP A 97 -7.64 -12.15 -2.69
N SER A 98 -6.83 -11.54 -1.82
CA SER A 98 -5.55 -12.11 -1.40
C SER A 98 -5.72 -13.41 -0.59
N ALA A 99 -6.69 -13.47 0.31
CA ALA A 99 -7.02 -14.65 1.10
C ALA A 99 -7.44 -15.83 0.22
N ASP A 100 -8.28 -15.57 -0.78
CA ASP A 100 -8.70 -16.57 -1.76
C ASP A 100 -7.52 -17.23 -2.46
N ARG A 101 -6.59 -16.41 -2.98
CA ARG A 101 -5.40 -16.93 -3.68
C ARG A 101 -4.46 -17.71 -2.78
N MET A 102 -4.36 -17.32 -1.51
CA MET A 102 -3.45 -17.93 -0.53
C MET A 102 -4.09 -19.05 0.30
N CYS A 103 -5.33 -19.47 -0.03
CA CYS A 103 -6.11 -20.47 0.73
C CYS A 103 -6.26 -20.10 2.22
N ILE A 104 -6.43 -18.82 2.51
CA ILE A 104 -6.68 -18.28 3.85
C ILE A 104 -8.19 -18.04 4.01
N PRO A 105 -8.81 -18.35 5.16
CA PRO A 105 -10.22 -18.04 5.41
C PRO A 105 -10.51 -16.53 5.26
N LYS A 106 -11.54 -16.19 4.48
CA LYS A 106 -11.92 -14.79 4.24
C LYS A 106 -12.49 -14.15 5.50
N ILE A 107 -12.08 -12.92 5.77
CA ILE A 107 -12.67 -12.05 6.79
C ILE A 107 -13.74 -11.20 6.08
N PRO A 108 -14.99 -11.11 6.58
CA PRO A 108 -15.99 -10.21 6.04
C PRO A 108 -15.48 -8.76 5.99
N VAL A 109 -15.82 -8.04 4.93
CA VAL A 109 -15.33 -6.64 4.75
C VAL A 109 -15.75 -5.75 5.90
N GLU A 110 -17.00 -5.90 6.36
CA GLU A 110 -17.55 -5.17 7.50
C GLU A 110 -16.78 -5.45 8.79
N ASP A 111 -16.35 -6.69 9.03
CA ASP A 111 -15.58 -7.07 10.21
C ASP A 111 -14.15 -6.54 10.14
N PHE A 112 -13.53 -6.56 8.95
CA PHE A 112 -12.25 -5.90 8.69
C PHE A 112 -12.33 -4.40 9.00
N VAL A 113 -13.33 -3.71 8.48
CA VAL A 113 -13.52 -2.27 8.70
C VAL A 113 -13.79 -1.97 10.18
N GLN A 114 -14.60 -2.80 10.84
CA GLN A 114 -14.88 -2.65 12.27
C GLN A 114 -13.60 -2.82 13.11
N ALA A 115 -12.79 -3.84 12.86
CA ALA A 115 -11.53 -4.08 13.57
C ALA A 115 -10.59 -2.87 13.45
N VAL A 116 -10.42 -2.35 12.23
CA VAL A 116 -9.58 -1.18 11.96
C VAL A 116 -10.13 0.07 12.67
N LYS A 117 -11.43 0.36 12.54
CA LYS A 117 -12.04 1.53 13.18
C LYS A 117 -11.91 1.48 14.70
N THR A 118 -12.22 0.34 15.32
CA THR A 118 -12.17 0.22 16.78
C THR A 118 -10.76 0.38 17.32
N LEU A 119 -9.74 -0.19 16.64
CA LEU A 119 -8.35 0.01 17.05
C LEU A 119 -7.92 1.47 16.92
N VAL A 120 -8.26 2.13 15.81
CA VAL A 120 -7.94 3.56 15.61
C VAL A 120 -8.64 4.43 16.65
N GLU A 121 -9.89 4.11 17.03
CA GLU A 121 -10.61 4.83 18.09
C GLU A 121 -9.96 4.66 19.46
N VAL A 122 -9.50 3.44 19.80
CA VAL A 122 -8.79 3.16 21.05
C VAL A 122 -7.47 3.91 21.12
N ASP A 123 -6.74 3.96 20.01
CA ASP A 123 -5.43 4.62 19.90
C ASP A 123 -5.51 6.00 19.22
N LYS A 124 -6.66 6.67 19.25
CA LYS A 124 -6.90 7.93 18.56
C LYS A 124 -5.88 9.04 18.84
N ASP A 125 -5.34 9.07 20.05
CA ASP A 125 -4.31 10.04 20.45
C ASP A 125 -2.94 9.80 19.77
N TRP A 126 -2.77 8.69 19.04
CA TRP A 126 -1.61 8.38 18.22
C TRP A 126 -1.75 8.87 16.78
N VAL A 127 -2.93 9.32 16.37
CA VAL A 127 -3.12 9.93 15.04
C VAL A 127 -2.46 11.31 15.04
N PRO A 128 -1.41 11.54 14.23
CA PRO A 128 -0.64 12.77 14.27
C PRO A 128 -1.48 14.02 13.98
N HIS A 129 -0.99 15.17 14.47
CA HIS A 129 -1.58 16.49 14.26
C HIS A 129 -0.90 17.28 13.14
N SER A 130 0.36 16.96 12.82
CA SER A 130 1.14 17.70 11.83
C SER A 130 0.64 17.47 10.41
N ASP A 131 0.69 18.52 9.59
CA ASP A 131 0.34 18.43 8.17
C ASP A 131 1.16 17.35 7.44
N GLY A 132 0.49 16.56 6.61
CA GLY A 132 1.11 15.46 5.87
C GLY A 132 1.39 14.20 6.70
N ALA A 133 1.35 14.28 8.03
CA ALA A 133 1.49 13.11 8.90
C ALA A 133 0.17 12.35 9.01
N SER A 134 0.23 11.05 9.29
CA SER A 134 -0.94 10.17 9.37
C SER A 134 -0.65 8.98 10.25
N LEU A 135 -1.67 8.25 10.68
CA LEU A 135 -1.50 6.96 11.33
C LEU A 135 -1.54 5.86 10.26
N TYR A 136 -0.40 5.22 10.01
CA TYR A 136 -0.34 4.05 9.12
C TYR A 136 -0.88 2.82 9.83
N ILE A 137 -1.77 2.08 9.18
CA ILE A 137 -2.45 0.90 9.70
C ILE A 137 -2.02 -0.30 8.88
N ARG A 138 -1.58 -1.37 9.56
CA ARG A 138 -1.12 -2.62 8.98
C ARG A 138 -1.98 -3.80 9.46
N PRO A 139 -3.09 -4.10 8.76
CA PRO A 139 -3.79 -5.37 8.91
C PRO A 139 -2.98 -6.49 8.24
N PHE A 140 -2.93 -7.67 8.87
CA PHE A 140 -2.29 -8.84 8.27
C PHE A 140 -2.87 -10.14 8.85
N VAL A 141 -2.86 -11.20 8.05
CA VAL A 141 -3.25 -12.56 8.47
C VAL A 141 -2.09 -13.49 8.21
N PHE A 142 -1.78 -14.32 9.17
CA PHE A 142 -0.72 -15.33 9.04
C PHE A 142 -1.12 -16.68 9.58
N ALA A 143 -0.56 -17.72 8.97
CA ALA A 143 -0.77 -19.12 9.35
C ALA A 143 -0.05 -19.44 10.66
N THR A 144 -0.72 -20.20 11.55
CA THR A 144 -0.22 -20.50 12.90
C THR A 144 -0.10 -22.00 13.19
N ASP A 145 -0.36 -22.89 12.23
CA ASP A 145 -0.12 -24.33 12.43
C ASP A 145 1.35 -24.62 12.74
N VAL A 146 1.56 -25.65 13.55
CA VAL A 146 2.91 -26.15 13.91
C VAL A 146 3.19 -27.41 13.10
N GLY A 147 4.24 -27.36 12.29
CA GLY A 147 4.65 -28.48 11.45
C GLY A 147 5.51 -28.04 10.26
N MET A 148 6.18 -28.98 9.60
CA MET A 148 7.07 -28.71 8.47
C MET A 148 6.55 -29.28 7.13
N GLY A 149 5.29 -29.68 7.06
CA GLY A 149 4.65 -30.13 5.83
C GLY A 149 4.06 -28.94 5.04
N VAL A 150 4.21 -28.94 3.71
CA VAL A 150 3.58 -27.92 2.85
C VAL A 150 2.11 -28.26 2.65
N HIS A 151 1.22 -27.47 3.25
CA HIS A 151 -0.22 -27.55 3.10
C HIS A 151 -0.87 -26.21 3.45
N ALA A 152 -2.12 -25.99 3.07
CA ALA A 152 -2.88 -24.87 3.59
C ALA A 152 -3.07 -25.03 5.10
N SER A 153 -2.70 -24.02 5.88
CA SER A 153 -2.87 -24.04 7.34
C SER A 153 -4.34 -24.18 7.71
N ARG A 154 -4.60 -24.70 8.89
CA ARG A 154 -5.94 -24.83 9.45
C ARG A 154 -6.24 -23.74 10.48
N ASN A 155 -5.19 -23.16 11.08
CA ASN A 155 -5.29 -22.12 12.08
C ASN A 155 -4.57 -20.84 11.60
N TYR A 156 -5.19 -19.70 11.89
CA TYR A 156 -4.65 -18.39 11.48
C TYR A 156 -4.87 -17.37 12.58
N THR A 157 -4.07 -16.33 12.56
CA THR A 157 -4.30 -15.12 13.36
C THR A 157 -4.42 -13.91 12.43
N PHE A 158 -5.48 -13.13 12.60
CA PHE A 158 -5.62 -11.80 12.04
C PHE A 158 -5.18 -10.77 13.06
N CYS A 159 -4.31 -9.87 12.66
CA CYS A 159 -3.82 -8.80 13.51
C CYS A 159 -3.86 -7.46 12.78
N VAL A 160 -4.12 -6.38 13.53
CA VAL A 160 -3.94 -5.01 13.06
C VAL A 160 -3.01 -4.28 14.01
N ILE A 161 -1.97 -3.66 13.49
CA ILE A 161 -1.05 -2.78 14.22
C ILE A 161 -1.03 -1.39 13.58
N CYS A 162 -0.71 -0.37 14.35
CA CYS A 162 -0.66 1.01 13.88
C CYS A 162 0.68 1.67 14.20
N ALA A 163 1.10 2.57 13.32
CA ALA A 163 2.35 3.34 13.45
C ALA A 163 2.11 4.79 13.02
N PRO A 164 2.32 5.80 13.88
CA PRO A 164 2.34 7.18 13.45
C PRO A 164 3.46 7.37 12.44
N SER A 165 3.17 8.01 11.32
CA SER A 165 4.09 8.19 10.21
C SER A 165 4.11 9.65 9.81
N GLY A 166 5.31 10.20 9.62
CA GLY A 166 5.52 11.55 9.11
C GLY A 166 5.09 11.69 7.66
N ALA A 167 5.21 12.89 7.14
CA ALA A 167 5.06 13.14 5.71
C ALA A 167 6.06 12.25 4.95
N TYR A 168 5.59 11.56 3.92
CA TYR A 168 6.45 10.66 3.13
C TYR A 168 7.61 11.44 2.47
N TYR A 169 7.34 12.67 2.09
CA TYR A 169 8.32 13.62 1.59
C TYR A 169 8.40 14.80 2.56
N ALA A 170 9.49 14.90 3.31
CA ALA A 170 9.68 15.95 4.34
C ALA A 170 9.78 17.37 3.75
N GLU A 171 10.27 17.51 2.53
CA GLU A 171 10.49 18.79 1.85
C GLU A 171 9.57 19.01 0.63
N GLY A 172 8.48 18.21 0.53
CA GLY A 172 7.60 18.18 -0.64
C GLY A 172 7.84 16.95 -1.51
N ILE A 173 7.07 16.82 -2.61
CA ILE A 173 7.15 15.65 -3.49
C ILE A 173 8.32 15.81 -4.45
N ASP A 174 9.50 15.29 -4.13
CA ASP A 174 10.64 15.31 -5.04
C ASP A 174 10.55 14.21 -6.10
N PRO A 175 10.72 14.56 -7.39
CA PRO A 175 10.76 13.58 -8.45
C PRO A 175 11.96 12.63 -8.32
N VAL A 176 11.71 11.34 -8.51
CA VAL A 176 12.70 10.27 -8.30
C VAL A 176 13.26 9.71 -9.62
N ARG A 177 14.43 9.08 -9.53
CA ARG A 177 15.05 8.33 -10.62
C ARG A 177 14.68 6.87 -10.50
N ILE A 178 14.31 6.25 -11.63
CA ILE A 178 13.83 4.86 -11.69
C ILE A 178 14.71 4.06 -12.66
N TYR A 179 15.17 2.92 -12.21
CA TYR A 179 15.86 1.93 -13.04
C TYR A 179 14.86 0.95 -13.63
N VAL A 180 14.94 0.66 -14.92
CA VAL A 180 14.11 -0.37 -15.56
C VAL A 180 14.78 -1.72 -15.39
N GLU A 181 14.13 -2.60 -14.63
CA GLU A 181 14.65 -3.93 -14.30
C GLU A 181 14.32 -4.94 -15.39
N ASP A 182 15.33 -5.55 -15.99
CA ASP A 182 15.19 -6.51 -17.07
C ASP A 182 15.81 -7.89 -16.81
N GLU A 183 16.44 -8.06 -15.63
CA GLU A 183 16.98 -9.36 -15.18
C GLU A 183 15.98 -10.06 -14.25
N TYR A 184 15.59 -9.39 -13.16
CA TYR A 184 14.65 -9.94 -12.20
C TYR A 184 13.20 -9.58 -12.54
N ILE A 185 12.26 -10.40 -12.07
CA ILE A 185 10.83 -10.17 -12.24
C ILE A 185 10.14 -10.11 -10.88
N ARG A 186 9.12 -9.27 -10.75
CA ARG A 186 8.28 -9.18 -9.55
C ARG A 186 7.19 -10.25 -9.53
N ALA A 187 6.63 -10.55 -10.70
CA ALA A 187 5.47 -11.42 -10.85
C ALA A 187 5.49 -12.14 -12.20
N ALA A 188 4.78 -13.26 -12.28
CA ALA A 188 4.52 -13.98 -13.52
C ALA A 188 3.07 -14.49 -13.52
N PRO A 189 2.47 -14.75 -14.71
CA PRO A 189 1.13 -15.31 -14.81
C PRO A 189 0.99 -16.62 -14.02
N GLY A 190 -0.10 -16.77 -13.28
CA GLY A 190 -0.36 -17.94 -12.44
C GLY A 190 0.29 -17.92 -11.05
N LEU A 191 1.21 -16.98 -10.77
CA LEU A 191 1.78 -16.78 -9.43
C LEU A 191 0.90 -15.85 -8.56
N THR A 192 1.50 -15.14 -7.64
CA THR A 192 0.83 -14.34 -6.61
C THR A 192 0.88 -12.83 -6.86
N GLY A 193 1.22 -12.37 -8.09
CA GLY A 193 1.50 -10.98 -8.39
C GLY A 193 0.39 -9.99 -8.01
N PHE A 194 -0.89 -10.38 -8.16
CA PHE A 194 -2.05 -9.57 -7.76
C PHE A 194 -2.40 -9.67 -6.27
N THR A 195 -1.75 -10.58 -5.55
CA THR A 195 -1.98 -10.85 -4.13
C THR A 195 -1.06 -9.97 -3.28
N LYS A 196 -1.58 -9.45 -2.18
CA LYS A 196 -0.74 -8.67 -1.25
C LYS A 196 -0.16 -9.59 -0.18
N CYS A 197 0.87 -10.38 -0.55
CA CYS A 197 1.55 -11.35 0.31
C CYS A 197 3.06 -11.11 0.34
N GLY A 198 3.73 -11.45 1.45
CA GLY A 198 5.13 -11.15 1.71
C GLY A 198 6.11 -11.74 0.70
N GLY A 199 5.77 -12.88 0.07
CA GLY A 199 6.61 -13.51 -0.93
C GLY A 199 6.92 -12.59 -2.12
N ASN A 200 5.94 -11.78 -2.58
CA ASN A 200 6.15 -10.81 -3.66
C ASN A 200 7.15 -9.72 -3.26
N TYR A 201 7.12 -9.31 -1.98
CA TYR A 201 8.02 -8.27 -1.46
C TYR A 201 9.42 -8.82 -1.21
N ALA A 202 9.54 -10.03 -0.67
CA ALA A 202 10.83 -10.69 -0.49
C ALA A 202 11.57 -10.88 -1.83
N ALA A 203 10.86 -11.27 -2.89
CA ALA A 203 11.43 -11.41 -4.24
C ALA A 203 11.94 -10.08 -4.82
N SER A 204 11.41 -8.94 -4.39
CA SER A 204 11.79 -7.62 -4.91
C SER A 204 13.04 -7.02 -4.26
N ILE A 205 13.51 -7.56 -3.13
CA ILE A 205 14.58 -6.96 -2.33
C ILE A 205 15.88 -6.86 -3.11
N LYS A 206 16.30 -7.93 -3.80
CA LYS A 206 17.58 -7.96 -4.51
C LYS A 206 17.71 -6.87 -5.56
N ALA A 207 16.70 -6.73 -6.43
CA ALA A 207 16.70 -5.71 -7.46
C ALA A 207 16.62 -4.30 -6.86
N GLY A 208 15.83 -4.11 -5.79
CA GLY A 208 15.74 -2.85 -5.06
C GLY A 208 17.09 -2.40 -4.50
N GLU A 209 17.80 -3.29 -3.81
CA GLU A 209 19.16 -3.02 -3.28
C GLU A 209 20.17 -2.66 -4.38
N MET A 210 20.13 -3.38 -5.51
CA MET A 210 21.02 -3.09 -6.65
C MET A 210 20.74 -1.73 -7.27
N ALA A 211 19.48 -1.34 -7.38
CA ALA A 211 19.08 -0.03 -7.88
C ALA A 211 19.49 1.10 -6.91
N GLU A 212 19.27 0.92 -5.60
CA GLU A 212 19.64 1.88 -4.56
C GLU A 212 21.16 2.14 -4.57
N GLN A 213 21.98 1.09 -4.68
CA GLN A 213 23.45 1.22 -4.79
C GLN A 213 23.90 2.03 -5.99
N GLN A 214 23.07 2.13 -7.04
CA GLN A 214 23.31 2.95 -8.23
C GLN A 214 22.64 4.34 -8.14
N GLY A 215 22.00 4.66 -7.01
CA GLY A 215 21.36 5.96 -6.76
C GLY A 215 19.94 6.08 -7.37
N PHE A 216 19.29 4.98 -7.71
CA PHE A 216 17.88 4.97 -8.09
C PHE A 216 17.00 4.76 -6.87
N ALA A 217 15.83 5.41 -6.85
CA ALA A 217 14.90 5.28 -5.74
C ALA A 217 14.11 3.96 -5.78
N GLN A 218 13.81 3.45 -6.98
CA GLN A 218 13.01 2.24 -7.20
C GLN A 218 13.37 1.60 -8.54
N VAL A 219 12.85 0.38 -8.75
CA VAL A 219 12.89 -0.30 -10.04
C VAL A 219 11.53 -0.27 -10.74
N LEU A 220 11.51 -0.13 -12.06
CA LEU A 220 10.34 -0.36 -12.91
C LEU A 220 10.34 -1.83 -13.35
N TRP A 221 9.33 -2.56 -12.94
CA TRP A 221 9.18 -3.97 -13.24
C TRP A 221 8.58 -4.19 -14.63
N LEU A 222 9.16 -5.10 -15.37
CA LEU A 222 8.61 -5.61 -16.62
C LEU A 222 7.87 -6.93 -16.40
N ASP A 223 7.00 -7.29 -17.32
CA ASP A 223 6.26 -8.55 -17.29
C ASP A 223 7.20 -9.77 -17.24
N GLY A 224 6.77 -10.81 -16.54
CA GLY A 224 7.59 -11.98 -16.27
C GLY A 224 7.72 -12.98 -17.43
N VAL A 225 7.15 -12.71 -18.60
CA VAL A 225 7.16 -13.60 -19.76
C VAL A 225 8.07 -13.07 -20.87
N GLU A 226 7.76 -11.88 -21.36
CA GLU A 226 8.48 -11.26 -22.49
C GLU A 226 9.50 -10.23 -22.02
N LYS A 227 9.44 -9.77 -20.78
CA LYS A 227 10.23 -8.66 -20.23
C LYS A 227 10.14 -7.41 -21.12
N LYS A 228 8.95 -7.15 -21.57
CA LYS A 228 8.64 -6.15 -22.59
C LYS A 228 7.66 -5.10 -22.08
N TYR A 229 6.65 -5.52 -21.34
CA TYR A 229 5.57 -4.66 -20.92
C TYR A 229 5.78 -4.19 -19.49
N VAL A 230 5.54 -2.90 -19.24
CA VAL A 230 5.66 -2.33 -17.90
C VAL A 230 4.50 -2.79 -17.01
N GLU A 231 4.78 -3.07 -15.73
CA GLU A 231 3.77 -3.52 -14.76
C GLU A 231 3.67 -2.58 -13.56
N GLU A 232 4.72 -2.49 -12.74
CA GLU A 232 4.71 -1.73 -11.49
C GLU A 232 6.06 -1.04 -11.25
N VAL A 233 6.12 -0.06 -10.35
CA VAL A 233 7.36 0.59 -9.92
C VAL A 233 7.57 0.35 -8.42
N GLY A 234 8.66 -0.36 -8.06
CA GLY A 234 8.89 -0.77 -6.68
C GLY A 234 7.70 -1.54 -6.11
N SER A 235 7.05 -0.99 -5.11
CA SER A 235 5.81 -1.52 -4.48
C SER A 235 4.56 -0.68 -4.81
N MET A 236 4.59 0.08 -5.92
CA MET A 236 3.51 0.97 -6.37
C MET A 236 3.07 0.63 -7.79
N ASN A 237 1.81 0.94 -8.13
CA ASN A 237 1.39 1.01 -9.52
C ASN A 237 2.05 2.22 -10.20
N ILE A 238 2.11 2.22 -11.53
CA ILE A 238 2.70 3.31 -12.32
C ILE A 238 1.76 3.79 -13.41
N MET A 239 1.82 5.07 -13.73
CA MET A 239 1.07 5.71 -14.81
C MET A 239 1.98 6.59 -15.65
N PHE A 240 1.69 6.64 -16.95
CA PHE A 240 2.43 7.40 -17.95
C PHE A 240 1.45 8.33 -18.68
N LYS A 241 1.77 9.62 -18.74
CA LYS A 241 1.05 10.58 -19.57
C LYS A 241 1.79 10.74 -20.88
N ILE A 242 1.21 10.27 -21.98
CA ILE A 242 1.79 10.28 -23.33
C ILE A 242 0.79 10.87 -24.31
N ASP A 243 1.19 11.93 -25.03
CA ASP A 243 0.32 12.65 -25.98
C ASP A 243 -1.08 12.98 -25.36
N GLY A 244 -1.12 13.44 -24.11
CA GLY A 244 -2.34 13.82 -23.40
C GLY A 244 -3.18 12.67 -22.84
N LYS A 245 -2.87 11.40 -23.15
CA LYS A 245 -3.55 10.20 -22.64
C LYS A 245 -2.79 9.60 -21.47
N ILE A 246 -3.50 8.89 -20.61
CA ILE A 246 -2.91 8.21 -19.44
C ILE A 246 -2.88 6.71 -19.67
N TYR A 247 -1.69 6.12 -19.56
CA TYR A 247 -1.48 4.69 -19.70
C TYR A 247 -1.08 4.06 -18.37
N THR A 248 -1.59 2.87 -18.08
CA THR A 248 -1.21 2.06 -16.92
C THR A 248 -1.45 0.59 -17.22
N ALA A 249 -0.63 -0.28 -16.61
CA ALA A 249 -0.77 -1.72 -16.79
C ALA A 249 -2.15 -2.24 -16.33
N PRO A 250 -2.76 -3.20 -17.05
CA PRO A 250 -4.03 -3.79 -16.67
C PRO A 250 -3.85 -4.76 -15.50
N CYS A 251 -4.86 -4.86 -14.63
CA CYS A 251 -4.85 -5.81 -13.50
C CYS A 251 -5.30 -7.21 -13.97
N THR A 252 -4.46 -7.92 -14.70
CA THR A 252 -4.75 -9.23 -15.30
C THR A 252 -4.09 -10.42 -14.59
N GLY A 253 -3.68 -10.24 -13.32
CA GLY A 253 -3.16 -11.34 -12.48
C GLY A 253 -1.71 -11.17 -12.03
N THR A 254 -0.95 -10.24 -12.60
CA THR A 254 0.44 -9.93 -12.21
C THR A 254 0.57 -8.59 -11.50
N VAL A 255 -0.35 -7.66 -11.74
CA VAL A 255 -0.37 -6.31 -11.17
C VAL A 255 -1.32 -6.24 -9.98
N LEU A 256 -0.86 -5.67 -8.87
CA LEU A 256 -1.68 -5.46 -7.69
C LEU A 256 -2.77 -4.40 -7.96
N PRO A 257 -4.07 -4.69 -7.70
CA PRO A 257 -5.14 -3.72 -7.87
C PRO A 257 -5.10 -2.66 -6.74
N GLY A 258 -4.30 -1.60 -6.96
CA GLY A 258 -4.06 -0.55 -5.96
C GLY A 258 -5.31 0.28 -5.67
N VAL A 259 -5.60 0.53 -4.39
CA VAL A 259 -6.72 1.41 -3.98
C VAL A 259 -6.46 2.85 -4.45
N THR A 260 -5.23 3.33 -4.31
CA THR A 260 -4.82 4.65 -4.83
C THR A 260 -4.92 4.71 -6.36
N ARG A 261 -4.44 3.68 -7.07
CA ARG A 261 -4.58 3.56 -8.53
C ARG A 261 -6.04 3.69 -8.97
N ARG A 262 -6.94 2.93 -8.35
CA ARG A 262 -8.38 2.98 -8.63
C ARG A 262 -8.95 4.37 -8.43
N SER A 263 -8.60 5.02 -7.32
CA SER A 263 -9.08 6.37 -6.99
C SER A 263 -8.57 7.41 -8.00
N ILE A 264 -7.30 7.31 -8.42
CA ILE A 264 -6.72 8.19 -9.44
C ILE A 264 -7.42 7.99 -10.80
N ILE A 265 -7.68 6.77 -11.22
CA ILE A 265 -8.43 6.50 -12.46
C ILE A 265 -9.81 7.12 -12.42
N GLU A 266 -10.52 7.01 -11.28
CA GLU A 266 -11.83 7.63 -11.11
C GLU A 266 -11.77 9.18 -11.17
N LEU A 267 -10.72 9.81 -10.64
CA LEU A 267 -10.49 11.26 -10.74
C LEU A 267 -10.17 11.66 -12.19
N LEU A 268 -9.22 10.98 -12.82
CA LEU A 268 -8.79 11.27 -14.19
C LEU A 268 -9.95 11.19 -15.18
N LYS A 269 -10.75 10.11 -15.13
CA LYS A 269 -11.96 9.95 -15.94
C LYS A 269 -12.98 11.06 -15.65
N GLY A 270 -13.15 11.44 -14.40
CA GLY A 270 -14.00 12.56 -13.99
C GLY A 270 -13.54 13.93 -14.49
N TRP A 271 -12.23 14.09 -14.74
CA TRP A 271 -11.65 15.31 -15.33
C TRP A 271 -11.56 15.28 -16.85
N GLY A 272 -12.08 14.21 -17.50
CA GLY A 272 -12.12 14.09 -18.95
C GLY A 272 -10.85 13.53 -19.60
N TYR A 273 -9.91 12.98 -18.81
CA TYR A 273 -8.76 12.28 -19.38
C TYR A 273 -9.14 10.91 -19.93
N GLU A 274 -8.57 10.55 -21.08
CA GLU A 274 -8.59 9.18 -21.60
C GLU A 274 -7.59 8.34 -20.80
N VAL A 275 -8.08 7.30 -20.13
CA VAL A 275 -7.25 6.36 -19.35
C VAL A 275 -7.27 5.00 -20.01
N CYS A 276 -6.11 4.57 -20.51
CA CYS A 276 -5.86 3.31 -21.18
C CYS A 276 -5.26 2.30 -20.19
N GLU A 277 -6.06 1.33 -19.78
CA GLU A 277 -5.60 0.22 -18.92
C GLU A 277 -5.16 -0.93 -19.82
N GLU A 278 -3.93 -0.85 -20.38
CA GLU A 278 -3.41 -1.77 -21.37
C GLU A 278 -1.91 -2.02 -21.21
N HIS A 279 -1.41 -3.07 -21.86
CA HIS A 279 0.02 -3.38 -21.90
C HIS A 279 0.78 -2.35 -22.74
N VAL A 280 1.74 -1.66 -22.15
CA VAL A 280 2.62 -0.69 -22.82
C VAL A 280 4.05 -1.22 -22.81
N ALA A 281 4.66 -1.31 -23.98
CA ALA A 281 6.04 -1.78 -24.09
C ALA A 281 7.01 -0.70 -23.57
N ILE A 282 8.04 -1.12 -22.84
CA ILE A 282 9.08 -0.20 -22.36
C ILE A 282 9.75 0.56 -23.52
N ALA A 283 9.95 -0.10 -24.66
CA ALA A 283 10.54 0.52 -25.85
C ALA A 283 9.67 1.68 -26.38
N ASP A 284 8.33 1.56 -26.32
CA ASP A 284 7.41 2.62 -26.75
C ASP A 284 7.45 3.80 -25.78
N ILE A 285 7.57 3.53 -24.47
CA ILE A 285 7.71 4.57 -23.42
C ILE A 285 9.02 5.34 -23.63
N MET A 286 10.15 4.63 -23.83
CA MET A 286 11.45 5.25 -24.06
C MET A 286 11.43 6.08 -25.34
N LYS A 287 10.84 5.55 -26.42
CA LYS A 287 10.66 6.28 -27.68
C LYS A 287 9.82 7.53 -27.47
N ALA A 288 8.69 7.44 -26.78
CA ALA A 288 7.85 8.60 -26.48
C ALA A 288 8.61 9.67 -25.67
N GLY A 289 9.51 9.23 -24.78
CA GLY A 289 10.39 10.13 -24.05
C GLY A 289 11.38 10.88 -24.95
N HIS A 290 12.06 10.18 -25.83
CA HIS A 290 12.99 10.79 -26.80
C HIS A 290 12.27 11.69 -27.82
N ASP A 291 11.05 11.35 -28.20
CA ASP A 291 10.21 12.14 -29.10
C ASP A 291 9.56 13.37 -28.41
N GLY A 292 9.78 13.57 -27.09
CA GLY A 292 9.19 14.64 -26.29
C GLY A 292 7.68 14.50 -26.03
N LYS A 293 7.15 13.29 -26.16
CA LYS A 293 5.72 12.97 -26.00
C LYS A 293 5.36 12.40 -24.63
N LEU A 294 6.36 11.90 -23.89
CA LEU A 294 6.20 11.44 -22.49
C LEU A 294 6.20 12.66 -21.58
N GLU A 295 5.00 13.12 -21.21
CA GLU A 295 4.81 14.37 -20.48
C GLU A 295 5.06 14.21 -18.98
N GLU A 296 4.46 13.19 -18.37
CA GLU A 296 4.55 12.92 -16.94
C GLU A 296 4.58 11.41 -16.68
N VAL A 297 5.31 11.01 -15.62
CA VAL A 297 5.32 9.64 -15.10
C VAL A 297 5.23 9.70 -13.59
N PHE A 298 4.38 8.87 -13.00
CA PHE A 298 4.22 8.84 -11.55
C PHE A 298 3.80 7.46 -11.02
N GLY A 299 4.39 7.06 -9.90
CA GLY A 299 3.96 5.92 -9.10
C GLY A 299 2.78 6.27 -8.22
N THR A 300 1.96 5.28 -7.86
CA THR A 300 0.78 5.47 -7.00
C THR A 300 0.70 4.41 -5.92
N GLY A 301 0.56 4.82 -4.65
CA GLY A 301 0.49 3.89 -3.52
C GLY A 301 0.01 4.55 -2.23
N THR A 302 -0.28 3.76 -1.20
CA THR A 302 -0.80 4.27 0.07
C THR A 302 0.21 5.17 0.80
N ALA A 303 1.50 4.81 0.79
CA ALA A 303 2.51 5.54 1.54
C ALA A 303 2.77 6.93 0.93
N ALA A 304 3.17 6.97 -0.34
CA ALA A 304 3.54 8.19 -1.07
C ALA A 304 2.35 8.95 -1.67
N VAL A 305 1.17 8.32 -1.76
CA VAL A 305 -0.01 8.77 -2.51
C VAL A 305 0.30 8.83 -4.01
N VAL A 306 1.09 9.80 -4.46
CA VAL A 306 1.63 9.95 -5.81
C VAL A 306 3.12 10.24 -5.72
N SER A 307 3.94 9.54 -6.51
CA SER A 307 5.40 9.67 -6.54
C SER A 307 5.84 10.07 -7.96
N PRO A 308 6.21 11.33 -8.23
CA PRO A 308 6.63 11.76 -9.56
C PRO A 308 7.98 11.15 -9.95
N VAL A 309 8.16 10.86 -11.23
CA VAL A 309 9.39 10.31 -11.81
C VAL A 309 10.02 11.35 -12.73
N LYS A 310 11.32 11.63 -12.53
CA LYS A 310 12.09 12.56 -13.36
C LYS A 310 13.02 11.93 -14.37
N GLU A 311 13.35 10.64 -14.18
CA GLU A 311 14.29 9.92 -15.04
C GLU A 311 13.92 8.43 -15.06
N LEU A 312 13.87 7.86 -16.26
CA LEU A 312 13.89 6.42 -16.49
C LEU A 312 15.25 6.07 -17.12
N ASP A 313 15.91 5.04 -16.59
CA ASP A 313 17.14 4.46 -17.16
C ASP A 313 16.87 3.01 -17.55
N TRP A 314 16.96 2.70 -18.83
CA TRP A 314 16.86 1.36 -19.37
C TRP A 314 18.14 0.98 -20.10
N LYS A 315 18.95 0.12 -19.48
CA LYS A 315 20.24 -0.34 -20.07
C LYS A 315 21.21 0.81 -20.42
N GLY A 316 21.18 1.88 -19.64
CA GLY A 316 21.99 3.08 -19.88
C GLY A 316 21.36 4.09 -20.84
N ASP A 317 20.27 3.74 -21.52
CA ASP A 317 19.44 4.70 -22.25
C ASP A 317 18.55 5.46 -21.26
N LYS A 318 18.63 6.81 -21.29
CA LYS A 318 17.99 7.67 -20.30
C LYS A 318 16.96 8.59 -20.92
N VAL A 319 15.80 8.64 -20.31
CA VAL A 319 14.75 9.61 -20.62
C VAL A 319 14.49 10.50 -19.42
N PHE A 320 14.52 11.81 -19.65
CA PHE A 320 14.22 12.84 -18.65
C PHE A 320 12.79 13.34 -18.84
N ILE A 321 12.04 13.44 -17.73
CA ILE A 321 10.60 13.68 -17.72
C ILE A 321 10.33 15.02 -17.06
N SER A 322 9.41 15.82 -17.59
CA SER A 322 8.93 17.11 -17.02
C SER A 322 10.07 18.09 -16.69
N GLY A 323 11.21 18.02 -17.40
CA GLY A 323 12.38 18.85 -17.09
C GLY A 323 12.94 18.64 -15.69
N GLY A 324 12.73 17.46 -15.09
CA GLY A 324 13.15 17.12 -13.73
C GLY A 324 12.25 17.68 -12.62
N LYS A 325 11.11 18.27 -12.97
CA LYS A 325 10.14 18.86 -12.05
C LYS A 325 8.90 17.99 -11.91
N ILE A 326 8.07 18.32 -10.93
CA ILE A 326 6.73 17.70 -10.78
C ILE A 326 5.85 18.20 -11.93
N GLY A 327 5.16 17.28 -12.61
CA GLY A 327 4.19 17.61 -13.63
C GLY A 327 2.90 18.19 -13.04
N GLU A 328 2.20 19.03 -13.82
CA GLU A 328 0.97 19.70 -13.37
C GLU A 328 -0.13 18.72 -12.99
N LEU A 329 -0.29 17.64 -13.77
CA LEU A 329 -1.29 16.62 -13.48
C LEU A 329 -0.93 15.84 -12.22
N THR A 330 0.34 15.45 -12.07
CA THR A 330 0.87 14.76 -10.90
C THR A 330 0.62 15.58 -9.63
N GLN A 331 0.92 16.89 -9.65
CA GLN A 331 0.66 17.78 -8.53
C GLN A 331 -0.83 17.89 -8.22
N LYS A 332 -1.67 18.08 -9.24
CA LYS A 332 -3.13 18.16 -9.10
C LYS A 332 -3.72 16.89 -8.48
N LEU A 333 -3.24 15.71 -8.89
CA LEU A 333 -3.66 14.43 -8.33
C LEU A 333 -3.29 14.31 -6.85
N TYR A 334 -2.04 14.66 -6.50
CA TYR A 334 -1.59 14.66 -5.13
C TYR A 334 -2.41 15.60 -4.24
N ASP A 335 -2.58 16.85 -4.64
CA ASP A 335 -3.32 17.85 -3.89
C ASP A 335 -4.79 17.46 -3.71
N THR A 336 -5.40 16.87 -4.75
CA THR A 336 -6.80 16.43 -4.69
C THR A 336 -6.97 15.26 -3.74
N LEU A 337 -6.15 14.21 -3.87
CA LEU A 337 -6.27 13.03 -3.01
C LEU A 337 -5.95 13.36 -1.55
N THR A 338 -4.85 14.06 -1.31
CA THR A 338 -4.48 14.48 0.05
C THR A 338 -5.51 15.44 0.62
N GLY A 339 -6.02 16.36 -0.19
CA GLY A 339 -7.09 17.26 0.19
C GLY A 339 -8.35 16.54 0.67
N ILE A 340 -8.77 15.48 -0.01
CA ILE A 340 -9.89 14.62 0.40
C ILE A 340 -9.53 13.84 1.67
N GLN A 341 -8.34 13.23 1.71
CA GLN A 341 -7.88 12.39 2.82
C GLN A 341 -7.79 13.15 4.15
N TRP A 342 -7.33 14.42 4.13
CA TRP A 342 -7.26 15.28 5.32
C TRP A 342 -8.50 16.18 5.51
N GLY A 343 -9.56 15.99 4.70
CA GLY A 343 -10.80 16.77 4.82
C GLY A 343 -10.65 18.25 4.44
N LYS A 344 -9.58 18.62 3.71
CA LYS A 344 -9.36 19.96 3.14
C LYS A 344 -10.22 20.20 1.90
N LEU A 345 -10.60 19.12 1.21
CA LEU A 345 -11.53 19.11 0.07
C LEU A 345 -12.73 18.21 0.37
N PRO A 346 -13.92 18.52 -0.17
CA PRO A 346 -15.10 17.69 0.04
C PRO A 346 -14.96 16.33 -0.62
N ASP A 347 -15.41 15.29 0.05
CA ASP A 347 -15.55 13.94 -0.51
C ASP A 347 -16.86 13.86 -1.32
N THR A 348 -16.77 14.01 -2.63
CA THR A 348 -17.91 13.88 -3.55
C THR A 348 -18.13 12.46 -4.05
N LYS A 349 -17.29 11.52 -3.62
CA LYS A 349 -17.27 10.13 -4.09
C LYS A 349 -17.70 9.11 -3.03
N GLY A 350 -17.84 9.53 -1.77
CA GLY A 350 -18.15 8.64 -0.65
C GLY A 350 -16.98 7.74 -0.27
N TRP A 351 -15.74 8.24 -0.40
CA TRP A 351 -14.52 7.49 -0.10
C TRP A 351 -14.11 7.56 1.37
N ILE A 352 -14.61 8.56 2.09
CA ILE A 352 -14.23 8.82 3.47
C ILE A 352 -15.16 8.08 4.44
N VAL A 353 -14.57 7.39 5.38
CA VAL A 353 -15.28 6.71 6.48
C VAL A 353 -14.84 7.34 7.79
N PRO A 354 -15.72 8.10 8.47
CA PRO A 354 -15.42 8.67 9.79
C PRO A 354 -15.22 7.57 10.84
N VAL A 355 -14.28 7.80 11.76
CA VAL A 355 -14.01 6.92 12.91
C VAL A 355 -14.57 7.55 14.18
N CYS A 356 -13.99 8.66 14.64
CA CYS A 356 -14.34 9.33 15.88
C CYS A 356 -13.87 10.80 15.87
N LYS A 357 -14.21 11.55 16.93
CA LYS A 357 -13.51 12.80 17.27
C LYS A 357 -12.23 12.48 18.06
N GLY A 358 -11.17 13.15 17.70
CA GLY A 358 -9.86 12.98 18.32
C GLY A 358 -9.73 13.62 19.70
#